data_24e601ca2722a726f172a29a10b91858
#
_entry.id   24e601ca2722a726f172a29a10b91858
#
_cell.length_a   1.000
_cell.length_b   1.000
_cell.length_c   1.000
_cell.angle_alpha   90.00
_cell.angle_beta   90.00
_cell.angle_gamma   90.00
#
_symmetry.space_group_name_H-M   'P 1'
#
loop_
_entity.id
_entity.type
_entity.pdbx_description
1 polymer ?
#
loop_
_entity_poly.entity_id
_entity_poly.type
_entity_poly.pdbx_seq_one_letter_code
_entity_poly.pdbx_strand_id
1 'polypeptide(L)'
;MDSIKLEIQGILMLKLDEKKIRKGKPIGLPYQGSKKKISKKIVEIIKQNFGTDKPIYDIFGGGGAITAECILNGLEVHYNDLDKDITNAFERVISQDREWIKTLIVSRTEFTEIKAKENKTTDDFLKLLVNSFGNNNKAFMYSKEISDLKYNLTKEIIKNHDVFSGYRQTETYKKITSASEWDWFNEKKSRSLEQLNQLEQLQRLQSLEQLQQLDEVKATNKSYHYFSEVYGAILYLDPPYEGTSHEGYKSEKQKRIVKTEVYKEMRDKLLKLEKGAKIEHDDFIFSLGVDDNNKNRMYYKDVRSVFDSQEFYDWAFEMSKSNIVIISSYSISDERFEVVYSFDKARGTFQGGTRNDKCEKLFMVKNS
;
A
#
# COMPACT_ATOMS: atom_id res chain seq x y z
N MET A 1 -37.29 6.69 17.95
CA MET A 1 -37.60 5.52 17.06
C MET A 1 -36.36 4.68 17.00
N ASP A 2 -36.50 3.53 17.60
CA ASP A 2 -35.43 2.66 18.04
C ASP A 2 -34.57 2.11 16.90
N SER A 3 -33.27 2.29 17.05
CA SER A 3 -32.26 1.63 16.22
C SER A 3 -32.28 0.14 16.56
N ILE A 4 -32.95 -0.67 15.75
CA ILE A 4 -32.90 -2.13 15.87
C ILE A 4 -31.46 -2.55 15.59
N LYS A 5 -30.71 -2.85 16.67
CA LYS A 5 -29.46 -3.63 16.56
C LYS A 5 -29.85 -5.00 16.06
N LEU A 6 -29.40 -5.34 14.85
CA LEU A 6 -29.48 -6.72 14.35
C LEU A 6 -28.40 -7.52 15.08
N GLU A 7 -28.72 -8.04 16.25
CA GLU A 7 -27.97 -9.09 16.94
C GLU A 7 -28.33 -10.44 16.28
N ILE A 8 -27.50 -10.89 15.38
CA ILE A 8 -27.50 -12.28 14.96
C ILE A 8 -26.47 -12.99 15.84
N GLN A 9 -26.93 -13.75 16.82
CA GLN A 9 -26.13 -14.60 17.73
C GLN A 9 -25.08 -13.86 18.58
N GLY A 10 -25.37 -12.67 19.11
CA GLY A 10 -24.44 -11.95 19.99
C GLY A 10 -23.26 -11.24 19.29
N ILE A 11 -23.14 -11.31 17.96
CA ILE A 11 -22.08 -10.67 17.19
C ILE A 11 -22.45 -9.22 16.88
N LEU A 12 -21.57 -8.28 17.23
CA LEU A 12 -21.71 -6.87 16.88
C LEU A 12 -21.41 -6.67 15.39
N MET A 13 -22.41 -6.53 14.54
CA MET A 13 -22.21 -6.18 13.14
C MET A 13 -22.26 -4.66 12.94
N LEU A 14 -21.19 -4.10 12.33
CA LEU A 14 -21.12 -2.66 12.01
C LEU A 14 -22.04 -2.33 10.84
N LYS A 15 -22.67 -1.17 10.90
CA LYS A 15 -23.63 -0.69 9.88
C LYS A 15 -22.93 0.26 8.92
N LEU A 16 -23.36 0.23 7.65
CA LEU A 16 -22.98 1.19 6.63
C LEU A 16 -24.19 1.60 5.79
N ASP A 17 -24.61 2.85 5.91
CA ASP A 17 -25.46 3.50 4.93
C ASP A 17 -24.58 4.14 3.84
N GLU A 18 -24.47 3.49 2.69
CA GLU A 18 -23.62 3.94 1.59
C GLU A 18 -24.03 5.31 1.04
N LYS A 19 -25.28 5.77 1.26
CA LYS A 19 -25.75 7.10 0.83
C LYS A 19 -25.04 8.24 1.57
N LYS A 20 -24.49 7.97 2.76
CA LYS A 20 -23.76 8.93 3.59
C LYS A 20 -22.27 9.01 3.26
N ILE A 21 -21.76 8.11 2.42
CA ILE A 21 -20.36 8.13 2.01
C ILE A 21 -20.04 9.45 1.31
N ARG A 22 -18.97 10.11 1.72
CA ARG A 22 -18.48 11.36 1.12
C ARG A 22 -18.36 11.23 -0.41
N LYS A 23 -18.83 12.19 -1.14
CA LYS A 23 -18.65 12.28 -2.59
C LYS A 23 -17.19 12.64 -2.94
N GLY A 24 -16.76 12.39 -4.16
CA GLY A 24 -15.40 12.64 -4.64
C GLY A 24 -14.51 11.40 -4.65
N LYS A 25 -13.30 11.55 -5.14
CA LYS A 25 -12.34 10.44 -5.28
C LYS A 25 -11.67 10.11 -3.95
N PRO A 26 -11.29 8.85 -3.71
CA PRO A 26 -10.46 8.49 -2.56
C PRO A 26 -9.02 8.97 -2.79
N ILE A 27 -8.37 9.47 -1.74
CA ILE A 27 -7.04 10.09 -1.77
C ILE A 27 -6.04 9.20 -1.04
N GLY A 28 -4.75 9.30 -1.37
CA GLY A 28 -3.65 8.55 -0.77
C GLY A 28 -2.49 8.39 -1.73
N LEU A 29 -1.30 8.14 -1.21
CA LEU A 29 -0.13 7.81 -2.03
C LEU A 29 -0.38 6.53 -2.86
N PRO A 30 0.27 6.40 -4.03
CA PRO A 30 0.32 5.13 -4.74
C PRO A 30 1.19 4.15 -3.94
N TYR A 31 0.58 3.30 -3.12
CA TYR A 31 1.27 2.41 -2.19
C TYR A 31 0.73 0.97 -2.31
N GLN A 32 1.62 -0.01 -2.17
CA GLN A 32 1.23 -1.42 -2.19
C GLN A 32 0.41 -1.72 -0.93
N GLY A 33 -0.73 -2.39 -1.07
CA GLY A 33 -1.64 -2.65 0.06
C GLY A 33 -2.54 -1.47 0.45
N SER A 34 -2.48 -0.34 -0.28
CA SER A 34 -3.27 0.85 0.03
C SER A 34 -4.77 0.56 0.12
N LYS A 35 -5.40 1.00 1.21
CA LYS A 35 -6.85 0.96 1.47
C LYS A 35 -7.66 1.96 0.65
N LYS A 36 -7.04 2.67 -0.30
CA LYS A 36 -7.64 3.74 -1.08
C LYS A 36 -9.02 3.38 -1.68
N LYS A 37 -9.20 2.14 -2.14
CA LYS A 37 -10.48 1.69 -2.74
C LYS A 37 -11.63 1.61 -1.74
N ILE A 38 -11.35 1.39 -0.47
CA ILE A 38 -12.36 1.17 0.58
C ILE A 38 -12.26 2.18 1.73
N SER A 39 -11.29 3.12 1.70
CA SER A 39 -11.09 4.12 2.76
C SER A 39 -12.36 4.90 3.10
N LYS A 40 -13.09 5.33 2.07
CA LYS A 40 -14.36 6.05 2.24
C LYS A 40 -15.43 5.24 2.97
N LYS A 41 -15.52 3.94 2.67
CA LYS A 41 -16.44 3.02 3.36
C LYS A 41 -16.00 2.81 4.81
N ILE A 42 -14.69 2.59 5.04
CA ILE A 42 -14.12 2.40 6.40
C ILE A 42 -14.42 3.62 7.28
N VAL A 43 -14.08 4.82 6.81
CA VAL A 43 -14.29 6.05 7.60
C VAL A 43 -15.78 6.30 7.83
N GLU A 44 -16.65 6.03 6.85
CA GLU A 44 -18.08 6.16 7.05
C GLU A 44 -18.64 5.12 8.05
N ILE A 45 -18.14 3.89 8.05
CA ILE A 45 -18.45 2.86 9.06
C ILE A 45 -18.06 3.38 10.45
N ILE A 46 -16.85 3.93 10.60
CA ILE A 46 -16.39 4.50 11.88
C ILE A 46 -17.37 5.57 12.36
N LYS A 47 -17.71 6.54 11.53
CA LYS A 47 -18.63 7.62 11.86
C LYS A 47 -20.03 7.14 12.28
N GLN A 48 -20.58 6.19 11.53
CA GLN A 48 -21.94 5.72 11.76
C GLN A 48 -22.10 4.85 13.01
N ASN A 49 -21.03 4.18 13.44
CA ASN A 49 -21.09 3.25 14.56
C ASN A 49 -20.48 3.80 15.85
N PHE A 50 -19.51 4.72 15.75
CA PHE A 50 -18.74 5.19 16.91
C PHE A 50 -18.78 6.72 17.10
N GLY A 51 -19.41 7.45 16.18
CA GLY A 51 -19.49 8.91 16.23
C GLY A 51 -18.28 9.61 15.62
N THR A 52 -18.15 10.91 15.90
CA THR A 52 -17.12 11.80 15.30
C THR A 52 -16.35 12.60 16.35
N ASP A 53 -16.56 12.28 17.62
CA ASP A 53 -16.06 13.03 18.79
C ASP A 53 -14.74 12.47 19.34
N LYS A 54 -14.33 11.28 18.90
CA LYS A 54 -13.10 10.63 19.36
C LYS A 54 -11.96 10.81 18.35
N PRO A 55 -10.73 11.06 18.82
CA PRO A 55 -9.57 11.05 17.95
C PRO A 55 -9.35 9.66 17.34
N ILE A 56 -8.95 9.63 16.09
CA ILE A 56 -8.65 8.41 15.35
C ILE A 56 -7.13 8.28 15.22
N TYR A 57 -6.59 7.11 15.52
CA TYR A 57 -5.17 6.79 15.34
C TYR A 57 -5.04 5.79 14.18
N ASP A 58 -4.51 6.25 13.05
CA ASP A 58 -4.15 5.45 11.88
C ASP A 58 -2.70 4.97 12.04
N ILE A 59 -2.52 3.87 12.82
CA ILE A 59 -1.21 3.46 13.34
C ILE A 59 -0.33 2.77 12.28
N PHE A 60 -0.95 2.13 11.29
CA PHE A 60 -0.29 1.52 10.13
C PHE A 60 -0.73 2.26 8.86
N GLY A 61 -0.54 3.57 8.84
CA GLY A 61 -1.17 4.47 7.87
C GLY A 61 -0.72 4.30 6.43
N GLY A 62 0.47 3.73 6.19
CA GLY A 62 0.99 3.45 4.86
C GLY A 62 0.85 4.65 3.91
N GLY A 63 0.15 4.49 2.80
CA GLY A 63 -0.09 5.58 1.84
C GLY A 63 -1.05 6.68 2.31
N GLY A 64 -1.47 6.70 3.58
CA GLY A 64 -2.31 7.74 4.18
C GLY A 64 -3.75 7.79 3.69
N ALA A 65 -4.29 6.70 3.17
CA ALA A 65 -5.63 6.70 2.57
C ALA A 65 -6.76 6.85 3.61
N ILE A 66 -6.60 6.28 4.79
CA ILE A 66 -7.56 6.41 5.89
C ILE A 66 -7.42 7.79 6.53
N THR A 67 -6.18 8.20 6.84
CA THR A 67 -5.87 9.53 7.36
C THR A 67 -6.46 10.63 6.49
N ALA A 68 -6.20 10.59 5.17
CA ALA A 68 -6.73 11.58 4.23
C ALA A 68 -8.28 11.62 4.22
N GLU A 69 -8.92 10.46 4.27
CA GLU A 69 -10.38 10.41 4.30
C GLU A 69 -10.95 10.91 5.63
N CYS A 70 -10.28 10.67 6.76
CA CYS A 70 -10.64 11.24 8.07
C CYS A 70 -10.61 12.77 8.02
N ILE A 71 -9.51 13.36 7.55
CA ILE A 71 -9.36 14.83 7.42
C ILE A 71 -10.48 15.41 6.56
N LEU A 72 -10.74 14.81 5.40
CA LEU A 72 -11.80 15.26 4.47
C LEU A 72 -13.22 15.13 5.03
N ASN A 73 -13.40 14.36 6.09
CA ASN A 73 -14.65 14.26 6.85
C ASN A 73 -14.66 15.13 8.11
N GLY A 74 -13.62 15.96 8.34
CA GLY A 74 -13.50 16.84 9.51
C GLY A 74 -13.26 16.09 10.82
N LEU A 75 -12.65 14.89 10.77
CA LEU A 75 -12.33 14.07 11.93
C LEU A 75 -10.89 14.36 12.39
N GLU A 76 -10.69 14.38 13.71
CA GLU A 76 -9.36 14.41 14.28
C GLU A 76 -8.66 13.07 14.01
N VAL A 77 -7.47 13.11 13.39
CA VAL A 77 -6.70 11.91 13.07
C VAL A 77 -5.20 12.10 13.31
N HIS A 78 -4.58 11.06 13.87
CA HIS A 78 -3.14 10.95 14.10
C HIS A 78 -2.58 9.89 13.15
N TYR A 79 -1.71 10.31 12.24
CA TYR A 79 -1.08 9.42 11.26
C TYR A 79 0.26 8.90 11.77
N ASN A 80 0.45 7.59 11.67
CA ASN A 80 1.71 6.92 11.97
C ASN A 80 1.99 5.80 10.98
N ASP A 81 3.26 5.58 10.68
CA ASP A 81 3.74 4.35 10.06
C ASP A 81 5.17 4.06 10.51
N LEU A 82 5.52 2.79 10.65
CA LEU A 82 6.88 2.39 11.00
C LEU A 82 7.88 2.66 9.87
N ASP A 83 7.43 2.69 8.61
CA ASP A 83 8.26 2.99 7.45
C ASP A 83 8.47 4.50 7.28
N LYS A 84 9.66 4.96 7.70
CA LYS A 84 10.07 6.36 7.60
C LYS A 84 10.05 6.90 6.17
N ASP A 85 10.31 6.06 5.15
CA ASP A 85 10.32 6.54 3.77
C ASP A 85 8.90 6.87 3.31
N ILE A 86 7.90 6.11 3.77
CA ILE A 86 6.51 6.38 3.43
C ILE A 86 5.94 7.57 4.22
N THR A 87 6.28 7.71 5.51
CA THR A 87 5.86 8.87 6.31
C THR A 87 6.44 10.16 5.74
N ASN A 88 7.73 10.19 5.45
CA ASN A 88 8.39 11.34 4.82
C ASN A 88 7.80 11.64 3.44
N ALA A 89 7.47 10.62 2.64
CA ALA A 89 6.86 10.80 1.33
C ALA A 89 5.46 11.39 1.44
N PHE A 90 4.67 10.98 2.41
CA PHE A 90 3.33 11.51 2.64
C PHE A 90 3.36 12.99 3.01
N GLU A 91 4.17 13.37 4.01
CA GLU A 91 4.37 14.77 4.39
C GLU A 91 4.94 15.61 3.23
N ARG A 92 5.93 15.04 2.50
CA ARG A 92 6.55 15.74 1.38
C ARG A 92 5.55 16.11 0.29
N VAL A 93 4.64 15.21 -0.09
CA VAL A 93 3.62 15.49 -1.11
C VAL A 93 2.63 16.55 -0.66
N ILE A 94 2.20 16.51 0.61
CA ILE A 94 1.25 17.49 1.17
C ILE A 94 1.87 18.89 1.19
N SER A 95 3.15 19.01 1.54
CA SER A 95 3.86 20.29 1.69
C SER A 95 4.29 20.94 0.38
N GLN A 96 4.07 20.31 -0.78
CA GLN A 96 4.55 20.81 -2.07
C GLN A 96 3.42 21.30 -2.97
N ASP A 97 3.80 21.99 -4.06
CA ASP A 97 2.87 22.47 -5.07
C ASP A 97 2.76 21.54 -6.29
N ARG A 98 1.86 21.90 -7.21
CA ARG A 98 1.64 21.18 -8.47
C ARG A 98 2.87 21.13 -9.37
N GLU A 99 3.69 22.18 -9.38
CA GLU A 99 4.88 22.23 -10.25
C GLU A 99 5.92 21.23 -9.77
N TRP A 100 6.10 21.13 -8.45
CA TRP A 100 6.99 20.11 -7.92
C TRP A 100 6.51 18.67 -8.21
N ILE A 101 5.20 18.39 -8.09
CA ILE A 101 4.65 17.06 -8.41
C ILE A 101 5.01 16.63 -9.84
N LYS A 102 5.00 17.55 -10.80
CA LYS A 102 5.38 17.29 -12.20
C LYS A 102 6.83 16.79 -12.35
N THR A 103 7.71 17.15 -11.41
CA THR A 103 9.12 16.74 -11.43
C THR A 103 9.33 15.27 -11.03
N LEU A 104 8.31 14.60 -10.51
CA LEU A 104 8.39 13.21 -10.07
C LEU A 104 8.39 12.21 -11.24
N ILE A 105 8.05 12.64 -12.46
CA ILE A 105 8.08 11.77 -13.63
C ILE A 105 9.50 11.62 -14.15
N VAL A 106 9.96 10.38 -14.22
CA VAL A 106 11.31 10.03 -14.68
C VAL A 106 11.27 8.99 -15.82
N SER A 107 12.32 8.98 -16.63
CA SER A 107 12.55 7.97 -17.64
C SER A 107 12.91 6.61 -17.01
N ARG A 108 12.92 5.55 -17.83
CA ARG A 108 13.42 4.24 -17.39
C ARG A 108 14.89 4.30 -16.97
N THR A 109 15.73 5.06 -17.69
CA THR A 109 17.14 5.22 -17.38
C THR A 109 17.31 5.89 -16.02
N GLU A 110 16.68 7.06 -15.81
CA GLU A 110 16.70 7.77 -14.52
C GLU A 110 16.16 6.91 -13.38
N PHE A 111 15.09 6.14 -13.63
CA PHE A 111 14.55 5.20 -12.63
C PHE A 111 15.61 4.17 -12.22
N THR A 112 16.35 3.62 -13.17
CA THR A 112 17.40 2.63 -12.91
C THR A 112 18.57 3.25 -12.13
N GLU A 113 18.98 4.46 -12.51
CA GLU A 113 20.02 5.23 -11.82
C GLU A 113 19.63 5.55 -10.38
N ILE A 114 18.40 6.06 -10.17
CA ILE A 114 17.88 6.34 -8.83
C ILE A 114 17.82 5.06 -8.00
N LYS A 115 17.36 3.96 -8.60
CA LYS A 115 17.27 2.66 -7.90
C LYS A 115 18.65 2.17 -7.46
N ALA A 116 19.70 2.45 -8.22
CA ALA A 116 21.09 2.05 -7.92
C ALA A 116 21.76 2.92 -6.82
N LYS A 117 21.21 4.09 -6.49
CA LYS A 117 21.77 4.94 -5.43
C LYS A 117 21.84 4.20 -4.10
N GLU A 118 22.93 4.31 -3.39
CA GLU A 118 23.07 3.80 -2.03
C GLU A 118 22.21 4.60 -1.05
N ASN A 119 22.31 5.91 -1.08
CA ASN A 119 21.51 6.82 -0.26
C ASN A 119 20.46 7.51 -1.11
N LYS A 120 19.19 7.23 -0.84
CA LYS A 120 18.04 7.79 -1.55
C LYS A 120 17.40 8.91 -0.72
N THR A 121 17.09 10.00 -1.38
CA THR A 121 16.29 11.08 -0.79
C THR A 121 14.80 10.70 -0.81
N THR A 122 13.97 11.47 -0.09
CA THR A 122 12.50 11.33 -0.16
C THR A 122 11.98 11.54 -1.58
N ASP A 123 12.56 12.47 -2.33
CA ASP A 123 12.20 12.70 -3.73
C ASP A 123 12.60 11.52 -4.61
N ASP A 124 13.76 10.89 -4.37
CA ASP A 124 14.16 9.65 -5.05
C ASP A 124 13.17 8.52 -4.77
N PHE A 125 12.75 8.36 -3.51
CA PHE A 125 11.74 7.37 -3.12
C PHE A 125 10.42 7.62 -3.86
N LEU A 126 9.93 8.86 -3.88
CA LEU A 126 8.69 9.24 -4.58
C LEU A 126 8.79 9.02 -6.09
N LYS A 127 9.94 9.35 -6.71
CA LYS A 127 10.19 9.06 -8.13
C LYS A 127 10.10 7.57 -8.43
N LEU A 128 10.71 6.73 -7.58
CA LEU A 128 10.58 5.28 -7.72
C LEU A 128 9.14 4.80 -7.52
N LEU A 129 8.45 5.30 -6.51
CA LEU A 129 7.08 4.93 -6.18
C LEU A 129 6.10 5.26 -7.33
N VAL A 130 6.18 6.49 -7.85
CA VAL A 130 5.31 6.99 -8.92
C VAL A 130 5.54 6.25 -10.24
N ASN A 131 6.78 5.84 -10.53
CA ASN A 131 7.13 5.26 -11.82
C ASN A 131 7.29 3.72 -11.79
N SER A 132 6.95 3.05 -10.68
CA SER A 132 7.09 1.60 -10.57
C SER A 132 5.81 0.83 -10.88
N PHE A 133 5.96 -0.35 -11.46
CA PHE A 133 4.86 -1.31 -11.60
C PHE A 133 4.41 -1.80 -10.22
N GLY A 134 3.09 -1.82 -9.97
CA GLY A 134 2.54 -2.28 -8.70
C GLY A 134 2.88 -1.43 -7.48
N ASN A 135 3.41 -0.21 -7.64
CA ASN A 135 3.75 0.73 -6.56
C ASN A 135 4.72 0.13 -5.52
N ASN A 136 5.69 -0.63 -5.97
CA ASN A 136 6.60 -1.39 -5.09
C ASN A 136 8.07 -0.98 -5.21
N ASN A 137 8.41 0.07 -5.96
CA ASN A 137 9.75 0.60 -6.19
C ASN A 137 10.74 -0.39 -6.83
N LYS A 138 10.27 -1.56 -7.30
CA LYS A 138 11.14 -2.66 -7.79
C LYS A 138 11.38 -2.60 -9.30
N ALA A 139 10.34 -2.42 -10.08
CA ALA A 139 10.39 -2.45 -11.54
C ALA A 139 9.72 -1.22 -12.15
N PHE A 140 10.28 -0.68 -13.22
CA PHE A 140 9.66 0.41 -13.97
C PHE A 140 8.30 0.00 -14.53
N MET A 141 7.33 0.92 -14.56
CA MET A 141 5.92 0.59 -14.84
C MET A 141 5.63 0.15 -16.26
N TYR A 142 6.43 0.58 -17.23
CA TYR A 142 6.24 0.25 -18.65
C TYR A 142 7.23 -0.80 -19.13
N SER A 143 6.87 -1.59 -20.15
CA SER A 143 7.82 -2.49 -20.82
C SER A 143 8.92 -1.68 -21.53
N LYS A 144 10.04 -2.32 -21.86
CA LYS A 144 11.19 -1.65 -22.49
C LYS A 144 10.81 -1.03 -23.83
N GLU A 145 9.95 -1.71 -24.59
CA GLU A 145 9.59 -1.34 -25.97
C GLU A 145 8.78 -0.05 -26.05
N ILE A 146 7.98 0.26 -25.01
CA ILE A 146 7.08 1.41 -25.01
C ILE A 146 7.45 2.49 -23.98
N SER A 147 8.50 2.26 -23.17
CA SER A 147 8.83 3.14 -22.05
C SER A 147 9.17 4.55 -22.50
N ASP A 148 10.02 4.69 -23.52
CA ASP A 148 10.48 6.00 -23.98
C ASP A 148 9.37 6.78 -24.66
N LEU A 149 8.54 6.08 -25.44
CA LEU A 149 7.38 6.69 -26.10
C LEU A 149 6.39 7.26 -25.08
N LYS A 150 6.01 6.45 -24.08
CA LYS A 150 5.08 6.87 -23.02
C LYS A 150 5.68 7.99 -22.17
N TYR A 151 6.97 7.91 -21.85
CA TYR A 151 7.66 8.96 -21.10
C TYR A 151 7.66 10.28 -21.88
N ASN A 152 8.07 10.27 -23.15
CA ASN A 152 8.11 11.47 -23.98
C ASN A 152 6.74 12.11 -24.14
N LEU A 153 5.69 11.30 -24.37
CA LEU A 153 4.31 11.76 -24.42
C LEU A 153 3.88 12.39 -23.09
N THR A 154 4.21 11.74 -21.98
CA THR A 154 3.91 12.28 -20.65
C THR A 154 4.60 13.62 -20.43
N LYS A 155 5.88 13.74 -20.78
CA LYS A 155 6.64 15.00 -20.68
C LYS A 155 6.08 16.09 -21.57
N GLU A 156 5.66 15.78 -22.79
CA GLU A 156 5.05 16.73 -23.70
C GLU A 156 3.72 17.27 -23.16
N ILE A 157 2.88 16.39 -22.62
CA ILE A 157 1.62 16.80 -21.98
C ILE A 157 1.90 17.68 -20.75
N ILE A 158 2.87 17.32 -19.91
CA ILE A 158 3.27 18.13 -18.75
C ILE A 158 3.72 19.52 -19.15
N LYS A 159 4.48 19.62 -20.25
CA LYS A 159 5.03 20.89 -20.74
C LYS A 159 3.95 21.80 -21.33
N ASN A 160 3.02 21.26 -22.09
CA ASN A 160 2.15 22.01 -22.97
C ASN A 160 0.71 22.14 -22.46
N HIS A 161 0.32 21.37 -21.44
CA HIS A 161 -1.07 21.27 -21.00
C HIS A 161 -1.19 21.13 -19.48
N ASP A 162 -2.38 21.41 -18.96
CA ASP A 162 -2.70 21.08 -17.58
C ASP A 162 -2.91 19.56 -17.42
N VAL A 163 -1.97 18.93 -16.71
CA VAL A 163 -1.99 17.47 -16.46
C VAL A 163 -2.97 17.07 -15.36
N PHE A 164 -3.48 18.02 -14.59
CA PHE A 164 -4.37 17.73 -13.46
C PHE A 164 -5.84 17.72 -13.88
N SER A 165 -6.17 18.35 -15.02
CA SER A 165 -7.51 18.35 -15.56
C SER A 165 -7.53 18.25 -17.09
N GLY A 166 -8.36 17.37 -17.63
CA GLY A 166 -8.72 17.37 -19.03
C GLY A 166 -7.62 17.02 -20.03
N TYR A 167 -6.47 16.46 -19.63
CA TYR A 167 -5.36 16.17 -20.54
C TYR A 167 -5.78 15.30 -21.75
N ARG A 168 -6.77 14.42 -21.60
CA ARG A 168 -7.31 13.59 -22.69
C ARG A 168 -8.05 14.41 -23.76
N GLN A 169 -8.45 15.63 -23.43
CA GLN A 169 -9.10 16.55 -24.35
C GLN A 169 -8.11 17.42 -25.12
N THR A 170 -6.81 17.37 -24.75
CA THR A 170 -5.77 18.16 -25.41
C THR A 170 -5.52 17.69 -26.83
N GLU A 171 -5.18 18.63 -27.72
CA GLU A 171 -4.85 18.32 -29.11
C GLU A 171 -3.61 17.40 -29.20
N THR A 172 -2.64 17.56 -28.30
CA THR A 172 -1.46 16.67 -28.21
C THR A 172 -1.90 15.23 -27.98
N TYR A 173 -2.76 14.97 -26.98
CA TYR A 173 -3.26 13.62 -26.70
C TYR A 173 -4.07 13.07 -27.88
N LYS A 174 -4.96 13.87 -28.46
CA LYS A 174 -5.78 13.48 -29.63
C LYS A 174 -4.93 13.18 -30.85
N LYS A 175 -3.95 14.05 -31.19
CA LYS A 175 -3.05 13.84 -32.32
C LYS A 175 -2.28 12.53 -32.18
N ILE A 176 -1.71 12.26 -31.03
CA ILE A 176 -0.91 11.05 -30.79
C ILE A 176 -1.81 9.80 -30.80
N THR A 177 -3.03 9.88 -30.30
CA THR A 177 -3.96 8.73 -30.28
C THR A 177 -4.70 8.52 -31.60
N SER A 178 -4.69 9.50 -32.52
CA SER A 178 -5.37 9.45 -33.84
C SER A 178 -4.43 9.33 -35.02
N ALA A 179 -3.11 9.45 -34.84
CA ALA A 179 -2.17 9.52 -35.96
C ALA A 179 -1.93 8.14 -36.60
N SER A 180 -1.91 8.15 -37.94
CA SER A 180 -1.62 7.01 -38.79
C SER A 180 -0.20 6.46 -38.62
N GLU A 181 0.71 7.19 -37.98
CA GLU A 181 2.02 6.68 -37.55
C GLU A 181 1.90 5.51 -36.56
N TRP A 182 0.73 5.32 -35.99
CA TRP A 182 0.37 4.18 -35.15
C TRP A 182 0.04 2.91 -35.95
N ASP A 183 -0.22 2.99 -37.25
CA ASP A 183 -0.49 1.83 -38.08
C ASP A 183 0.73 0.87 -38.14
N TRP A 184 1.93 1.42 -38.05
CA TRP A 184 3.16 0.61 -37.96
C TRP A 184 3.22 -0.20 -36.63
N PHE A 185 2.65 0.30 -35.54
CA PHE A 185 2.53 -0.42 -34.28
C PHE A 185 1.40 -1.45 -34.33
N ASN A 186 0.32 -1.16 -35.07
CA ASN A 186 -0.88 -2.01 -35.16
C ASN A 186 -0.64 -3.32 -35.92
N GLU A 187 0.27 -3.36 -36.87
CA GLU A 187 0.62 -4.62 -37.56
C GLU A 187 1.21 -5.68 -36.64
N LYS A 188 1.71 -5.30 -35.47
CA LYS A 188 2.31 -6.24 -34.52
C LYS A 188 1.48 -6.60 -33.29
N LYS A 189 0.53 -5.80 -32.83
CA LYS A 189 -0.31 -6.15 -31.65
C LYS A 189 -1.57 -5.29 -31.52
N SER A 190 -2.74 -5.85 -31.76
CA SER A 190 -4.07 -5.25 -31.46
C SER A 190 -4.36 -4.96 -29.96
N ARG A 191 -3.43 -5.28 -29.06
CA ARG A 191 -3.48 -4.93 -27.62
C ARG A 191 -2.83 -3.58 -27.29
N SER A 192 -2.20 -2.91 -28.24
CA SER A 192 -1.33 -1.77 -27.96
C SER A 192 -2.03 -0.41 -27.84
N LEU A 193 -3.15 -0.20 -28.51
CA LEU A 193 -3.89 1.08 -28.47
C LEU A 193 -4.50 1.33 -27.07
N GLU A 194 -5.09 0.32 -26.47
CA GLU A 194 -5.69 0.42 -25.14
C GLU A 194 -4.61 0.65 -24.05
N GLN A 195 -3.45 0.04 -24.21
CA GLN A 195 -2.29 0.23 -23.32
C GLN A 195 -1.63 1.61 -23.47
N LEU A 196 -1.64 2.18 -24.66
CA LEU A 196 -1.09 3.53 -24.90
C LEU A 196 -2.01 4.63 -24.42
N ASN A 197 -3.33 4.38 -24.42
CA ASN A 197 -4.32 5.30 -23.87
C ASN A 197 -4.25 5.40 -22.34
N GLN A 198 -3.54 4.51 -21.67
CA GLN A 198 -3.33 4.55 -20.22
C GLN A 198 -1.97 5.16 -19.89
N LEU A 199 -1.95 6.46 -19.63
CA LEU A 199 -0.77 7.17 -19.12
C LEU A 199 -0.80 7.11 -17.59
N GLU A 200 -0.39 5.98 -17.03
CA GLU A 200 -0.43 5.72 -15.59
C GLU A 200 0.40 6.74 -14.81
N GLN A 201 1.50 7.23 -15.37
CA GLN A 201 2.30 8.30 -14.76
C GLN A 201 1.45 9.55 -14.50
N LEU A 202 0.69 10.04 -15.50
CA LEU A 202 -0.20 11.20 -15.32
C LEU A 202 -1.33 10.93 -14.33
N GLN A 203 -1.90 9.72 -14.35
CA GLN A 203 -2.93 9.34 -13.39
C GLN A 203 -2.40 9.36 -11.95
N ARG A 204 -1.15 8.98 -11.74
CA ARG A 204 -0.49 9.04 -10.44
C ARG A 204 -0.22 10.46 -10.00
N LEU A 205 0.25 11.35 -10.90
CA LEU A 205 0.38 12.77 -10.58
C LEU A 205 -0.94 13.39 -10.14
N GLN A 206 -2.03 13.12 -10.87
CA GLN A 206 -3.38 13.56 -10.49
C GLN A 206 -3.81 13.03 -9.12
N SER A 207 -3.38 11.82 -8.78
CA SER A 207 -3.65 11.23 -7.47
C SER A 207 -2.88 11.89 -6.35
N LEU A 208 -1.63 12.29 -6.60
CA LEU A 208 -0.79 13.02 -5.65
C LEU A 208 -1.28 14.45 -5.44
N GLU A 209 -1.67 15.14 -6.53
CA GLU A 209 -2.21 16.49 -6.45
C GLU A 209 -3.42 16.58 -5.52
N GLN A 210 -4.22 15.55 -5.47
CA GLN A 210 -5.36 15.50 -4.56
C GLN A 210 -4.95 15.50 -3.07
N LEU A 211 -3.75 15.02 -2.73
CA LEU A 211 -3.24 15.10 -1.35
C LEU A 211 -2.93 16.52 -0.91
N GLN A 212 -2.70 17.44 -1.84
CA GLN A 212 -2.47 18.86 -1.55
C GLN A 212 -3.74 19.60 -1.05
N GLN A 213 -4.90 18.93 -1.07
CA GLN A 213 -6.12 19.44 -0.43
C GLN A 213 -6.11 19.25 1.09
N LEU A 214 -5.17 18.47 1.60
CA LEU A 214 -5.01 18.24 3.02
C LEU A 214 -4.19 19.40 3.61
N ASP A 215 -4.62 19.88 4.77
CA ASP A 215 -3.81 20.75 5.60
C ASP A 215 -2.62 19.99 6.18
N GLU A 216 -1.77 20.67 6.95
CA GLU A 216 -0.60 20.07 7.57
C GLU A 216 -0.94 18.79 8.34
N VAL A 217 -0.35 17.68 7.94
CA VAL A 217 -0.44 16.40 8.65
C VAL A 217 0.89 16.13 9.32
N LYS A 218 0.87 16.02 10.66
CA LYS A 218 2.04 15.60 11.42
C LYS A 218 2.13 14.08 11.41
N ALA A 219 3.08 13.55 10.66
CA ALA A 219 3.35 12.13 10.65
C ALA A 219 4.24 11.75 11.84
N THR A 220 3.95 10.61 12.45
CA THR A 220 4.86 9.96 13.40
C THR A 220 5.44 8.69 12.77
N ASN A 221 6.65 8.34 13.21
CA ASN A 221 7.34 7.15 12.75
C ASN A 221 7.73 6.29 13.95
N LYS A 222 6.71 5.64 14.52
CA LYS A 222 6.81 4.88 15.76
C LYS A 222 6.24 3.48 15.59
N SER A 223 6.74 2.55 16.42
CA SER A 223 6.09 1.26 16.62
C SER A 223 4.69 1.42 17.20
N TYR A 224 3.82 0.46 16.93
CA TYR A 224 2.49 0.42 17.55
C TYR A 224 2.55 0.39 19.08
N HIS A 225 3.59 -0.16 19.68
CA HIS A 225 3.82 -0.17 21.14
C HIS A 225 3.92 1.25 21.75
N TYR A 226 4.37 2.23 20.96
CA TYR A 226 4.43 3.62 21.41
C TYR A 226 3.05 4.18 21.82
N PHE A 227 1.98 3.61 21.28
CA PHE A 227 0.61 4.03 21.51
C PHE A 227 -0.07 3.30 22.67
N SER A 228 0.66 2.53 23.49
CA SER A 228 0.11 1.75 24.60
C SER A 228 -0.56 2.59 25.69
N GLU A 229 -0.22 3.88 25.79
CA GLU A 229 -0.82 4.83 26.74
C GLU A 229 -2.04 5.59 26.19
N VAL A 230 -2.45 5.32 24.94
CA VAL A 230 -3.63 5.96 24.34
C VAL A 230 -4.90 5.37 24.92
N TYR A 231 -5.84 6.24 25.26
CA TYR A 231 -7.15 5.85 25.81
C TYR A 231 -8.28 6.74 25.27
N GLY A 232 -9.50 6.20 25.24
CA GLY A 232 -10.70 6.94 24.81
C GLY A 232 -10.75 7.25 23.32
N ALA A 233 -9.90 6.62 22.51
CA ALA A 233 -9.71 6.85 21.07
C ALA A 233 -10.31 5.72 20.22
N ILE A 234 -10.25 5.92 18.90
CA ILE A 234 -10.46 4.88 17.91
C ILE A 234 -9.10 4.53 17.30
N LEU A 235 -8.66 3.29 17.45
CA LEU A 235 -7.44 2.78 16.83
C LEU A 235 -7.81 2.01 15.56
N TYR A 236 -7.44 2.55 14.40
CA TYR A 236 -7.54 1.84 13.14
C TYR A 236 -6.19 1.18 12.83
N LEU A 237 -6.19 -0.13 12.68
CA LEU A 237 -5.01 -0.97 12.55
C LEU A 237 -5.06 -1.76 11.24
N ASP A 238 -4.07 -1.55 10.37
CA ASP A 238 -3.89 -2.27 9.10
C ASP A 238 -2.51 -2.95 9.08
N PRO A 239 -2.27 -3.92 9.98
CA PRO A 239 -0.96 -4.56 10.12
C PRO A 239 -0.63 -5.43 8.91
N PRO A 240 0.63 -5.87 8.76
CA PRO A 240 0.98 -6.92 7.80
C PRO A 240 0.13 -8.17 8.03
N TYR A 241 -0.55 -8.67 6.96
CA TYR A 241 -1.51 -9.76 7.09
C TYR A 241 -0.85 -11.11 7.30
N GLU A 242 -1.45 -11.94 8.14
CA GLU A 242 -1.01 -13.32 8.35
C GLU A 242 -0.95 -14.10 7.03
N GLY A 243 0.09 -14.92 6.89
CA GLY A 243 0.28 -15.79 5.72
C GLY A 243 0.52 -15.05 4.40
N THR A 244 0.76 -13.73 4.44
CA THR A 244 1.19 -12.96 3.27
C THR A 244 2.72 -12.78 3.27
N SER A 245 3.31 -12.51 2.09
CA SER A 245 4.72 -12.14 2.03
C SER A 245 4.92 -10.78 2.71
N HIS A 246 5.77 -10.74 3.73
CA HIS A 246 6.14 -9.51 4.43
C HIS A 246 7.31 -8.78 3.74
N GLU A 247 7.66 -9.15 2.51
CA GLU A 247 8.68 -8.47 1.71
C GLU A 247 8.29 -7.04 1.36
N GLY A 248 8.64 -6.09 2.14
CA GLY A 248 8.30 -4.67 1.94
C GLY A 248 7.82 -3.98 3.19
N TYR A 249 7.53 -4.72 4.25
CA TYR A 249 7.26 -4.15 5.55
C TYR A 249 8.57 -3.99 6.34
N LYS A 250 8.80 -2.82 6.93
CA LYS A 250 9.93 -2.60 7.83
C LYS A 250 9.62 -3.22 9.19
N SER A 251 10.63 -3.83 9.79
CA SER A 251 10.59 -4.38 11.15
C SER A 251 11.41 -3.50 12.07
N GLU A 252 11.02 -3.39 13.32
CA GLU A 252 11.79 -2.70 14.37
C GLU A 252 13.15 -3.35 14.61
N LYS A 253 13.26 -4.65 14.36
CA LYS A 253 14.47 -5.41 14.58
C LYS A 253 15.40 -5.23 13.37
N GLN A 254 16.59 -4.70 13.59
CA GLN A 254 17.60 -4.55 12.54
C GLN A 254 17.83 -5.89 11.81
N LYS A 255 17.81 -5.86 10.48
CA LYS A 255 18.18 -7.04 9.67
C LYS A 255 19.59 -7.49 10.04
N ARG A 256 19.69 -8.66 10.65
CA ARG A 256 20.99 -9.29 10.87
C ARG A 256 21.47 -9.90 9.57
N ILE A 257 22.78 -9.79 9.35
CA ILE A 257 23.44 -10.45 8.24
C ILE A 257 23.98 -11.80 8.75
N VAL A 258 23.67 -12.86 8.03
CA VAL A 258 24.19 -14.21 8.33
C VAL A 258 25.71 -14.21 8.13
N LYS A 259 26.46 -14.71 9.12
CA LYS A 259 27.91 -14.87 9.02
C LYS A 259 28.26 -15.80 7.85
N THR A 260 29.34 -15.52 7.15
CA THR A 260 29.74 -16.25 5.93
C THR A 260 29.91 -17.74 6.16
N GLU A 261 30.41 -18.13 7.34
CA GLU A 261 30.61 -19.54 7.72
C GLU A 261 29.27 -20.28 7.86
N VAL A 262 28.29 -19.64 8.56
CA VAL A 262 26.93 -20.19 8.73
C VAL A 262 26.23 -20.28 7.36
N TYR A 263 26.39 -19.25 6.51
CA TYR A 263 25.83 -19.27 5.17
C TYR A 263 26.33 -20.44 4.34
N LYS A 264 27.65 -20.71 4.35
CA LYS A 264 28.25 -21.85 3.64
C LYS A 264 27.75 -23.18 4.18
N GLU A 265 27.77 -23.35 5.51
CA GLU A 265 27.29 -24.57 6.16
C GLU A 265 25.84 -24.90 5.83
N MET A 266 24.92 -23.90 5.93
CA MET A 266 23.51 -24.10 5.64
C MET A 266 23.27 -24.40 4.16
N ARG A 267 24.03 -23.78 3.25
CA ARG A 267 23.99 -24.08 1.83
C ARG A 267 24.39 -25.54 1.54
N ASP A 268 25.47 -26.02 2.15
CA ASP A 268 25.96 -27.38 1.94
C ASP A 268 24.98 -28.44 2.51
N LYS A 269 24.29 -28.12 3.60
CA LYS A 269 23.21 -28.94 4.15
C LYS A 269 21.98 -28.95 3.21
N LEU A 270 21.53 -27.79 2.73
CA LEU A 270 20.36 -27.68 1.86
C LEU A 270 20.55 -28.37 0.52
N LEU A 271 21.77 -28.36 -0.04
CA LEU A 271 22.08 -29.06 -1.30
C LEU A 271 21.96 -30.59 -1.20
N LYS A 272 21.94 -31.15 0.02
CA LYS A 272 21.76 -32.58 0.29
C LYS A 272 20.31 -32.97 0.58
N LEU A 273 19.42 -32.02 0.71
CA LEU A 273 18.01 -32.21 1.02
C LEU A 273 17.13 -32.13 -0.24
N GLU A 274 15.90 -32.60 -0.13
CA GLU A 274 14.91 -32.54 -1.21
C GLU A 274 14.59 -31.09 -1.61
N LYS A 275 14.21 -30.91 -2.88
CA LYS A 275 13.81 -29.59 -3.40
C LYS A 275 12.66 -29.00 -2.59
N GLY A 276 12.85 -27.78 -2.09
CA GLY A 276 11.88 -27.09 -1.25
C GLY A 276 12.10 -27.25 0.25
N ALA A 277 13.11 -28.04 0.67
CA ALA A 277 13.49 -28.15 2.08
C ALA A 277 13.91 -26.79 2.65
N LYS A 278 13.65 -26.62 3.96
CA LYS A 278 14.07 -25.46 4.74
C LYS A 278 14.88 -25.91 5.94
N ILE A 279 15.86 -25.11 6.35
CA ILE A 279 16.64 -25.33 7.56
C ILE A 279 16.47 -24.11 8.44
N GLU A 280 16.15 -24.31 9.71
CA GLU A 280 16.14 -23.29 10.75
C GLU A 280 17.46 -23.34 11.54
N HIS A 281 18.10 -22.21 11.71
CA HIS A 281 19.33 -22.07 12.48
C HIS A 281 19.45 -20.63 13.00
N ASP A 282 19.58 -20.45 14.31
CA ASP A 282 19.80 -19.18 15.02
C ASP A 282 18.82 -18.06 14.59
N ASP A 283 17.52 -18.33 14.60
CA ASP A 283 16.46 -17.43 14.16
C ASP A 283 16.50 -17.08 12.65
N PHE A 284 17.19 -17.85 11.85
CA PHE A 284 17.15 -17.75 10.39
C PHE A 284 16.51 -18.99 9.76
N ILE A 285 15.69 -18.77 8.76
CA ILE A 285 15.19 -19.83 7.89
C ILE A 285 15.95 -19.73 6.57
N PHE A 286 16.61 -20.82 6.20
CA PHE A 286 17.35 -20.97 4.94
C PHE A 286 16.57 -21.84 3.97
N SER A 287 16.59 -21.48 2.69
CA SER A 287 15.96 -22.23 1.60
C SER A 287 16.74 -22.09 0.30
N LEU A 288 16.64 -23.10 -0.59
CA LEU A 288 17.16 -23.01 -1.95
C LEU A 288 16.04 -22.57 -2.91
N GLY A 289 16.36 -21.63 -3.78
CA GLY A 289 15.54 -21.22 -4.90
C GLY A 289 16.38 -21.11 -6.16
N VAL A 290 15.75 -20.73 -7.27
CA VAL A 290 16.40 -20.54 -8.56
C VAL A 290 16.43 -19.05 -8.85
N ASP A 291 17.57 -18.51 -9.24
CA ASP A 291 17.71 -17.11 -9.66
C ASP A 291 17.24 -16.90 -11.11
N ASP A 292 17.24 -15.65 -11.57
CA ASP A 292 16.82 -15.26 -12.92
C ASP A 292 17.66 -15.91 -14.04
N ASN A 293 18.83 -16.48 -13.70
CA ASN A 293 19.73 -17.20 -14.61
C ASN A 293 19.60 -18.73 -14.48
N ASN A 294 18.53 -19.20 -13.82
CA ASN A 294 18.25 -20.60 -13.58
C ASN A 294 19.32 -21.34 -12.72
N LYS A 295 20.07 -20.59 -11.89
CA LYS A 295 21.07 -21.14 -10.96
C LYS A 295 20.51 -21.28 -9.56
N ASN A 296 20.83 -22.38 -8.88
CA ASN A 296 20.46 -22.57 -7.49
C ASN A 296 21.10 -21.50 -6.59
N ARG A 297 20.26 -20.69 -5.96
CA ARG A 297 20.66 -19.68 -5.00
C ARG A 297 20.06 -19.96 -3.64
N MET A 298 20.86 -19.80 -2.59
CA MET A 298 20.35 -19.89 -1.23
C MET A 298 19.79 -18.54 -0.80
N TYR A 299 18.59 -18.58 -0.26
CA TYR A 299 17.91 -17.45 0.38
C TYR A 299 17.86 -17.69 1.88
N TYR A 300 17.91 -16.65 2.66
CA TYR A 300 17.68 -16.74 4.09
C TYR A 300 16.76 -15.61 4.56
N LYS A 301 16.02 -15.89 5.62
CA LYS A 301 15.09 -14.96 6.24
C LYS A 301 15.38 -14.92 7.74
N ASP A 302 15.61 -13.73 8.31
CA ASP A 302 15.68 -13.53 9.75
C ASP A 302 14.25 -13.62 10.32
N VAL A 303 13.97 -14.66 11.10
CA VAL A 303 12.62 -14.91 11.67
C VAL A 303 12.21 -13.78 12.60
N ARG A 304 13.15 -13.12 13.28
CA ARG A 304 12.89 -11.98 14.16
C ARG A 304 12.55 -10.69 13.40
N SER A 305 12.84 -10.63 12.10
CA SER A 305 12.45 -9.49 11.26
C SER A 305 11.02 -9.57 10.73
N VAL A 306 10.29 -10.62 11.10
CA VAL A 306 8.91 -10.84 10.71
C VAL A 306 8.00 -10.15 11.73
N PHE A 307 6.94 -9.54 11.25
CA PHE A 307 5.88 -9.03 12.10
C PHE A 307 5.31 -10.18 12.95
N ASP A 308 5.34 -10.02 14.28
CA ASP A 308 4.80 -10.99 15.21
C ASP A 308 3.29 -10.74 15.39
N SER A 309 2.49 -11.54 14.71
CA SER A 309 1.03 -11.39 14.74
C SER A 309 0.46 -11.68 16.12
N GLN A 310 1.04 -12.62 16.88
CA GLN A 310 0.53 -12.95 18.21
C GLN A 310 0.81 -11.82 19.20
N GLU A 311 2.04 -11.30 19.23
CA GLU A 311 2.40 -10.14 20.06
C GLU A 311 1.52 -8.92 19.73
N PHE A 312 1.24 -8.70 18.44
CA PHE A 312 0.34 -7.64 18.01
C PHE A 312 -1.10 -7.85 18.47
N TYR A 313 -1.64 -9.08 18.38
CA TYR A 313 -3.00 -9.36 18.84
C TYR A 313 -3.15 -9.24 20.35
N ASP A 314 -2.13 -9.63 21.11
CA ASP A 314 -2.09 -9.44 22.56
C ASP A 314 -2.13 -7.95 22.90
N TRP A 315 -1.33 -7.13 22.23
CA TRP A 315 -1.35 -5.68 22.37
C TRP A 315 -2.71 -5.08 21.97
N ALA A 316 -3.26 -5.45 20.83
CA ALA A 316 -4.53 -4.94 20.32
C ALA A 316 -5.70 -5.31 21.26
N PHE A 317 -5.66 -6.51 21.85
CA PHE A 317 -6.62 -6.94 22.86
C PHE A 317 -6.53 -6.08 24.13
N GLU A 318 -5.33 -5.82 24.66
CA GLU A 318 -5.16 -4.93 25.82
C GLU A 318 -5.66 -3.51 25.51
N MET A 319 -5.35 -2.96 24.33
CA MET A 319 -5.80 -1.65 23.91
C MET A 319 -7.33 -1.55 23.80
N SER A 320 -8.01 -2.64 23.50
CA SER A 320 -9.46 -2.67 23.37
C SER A 320 -10.20 -2.45 24.71
N LYS A 321 -9.53 -2.59 25.84
CA LYS A 321 -10.10 -2.35 27.17
C LYS A 321 -10.40 -0.87 27.42
N SER A 322 -9.71 0.04 26.73
CA SER A 322 -9.84 1.49 26.92
C SER A 322 -10.10 2.26 25.62
N ASN A 323 -10.10 1.59 24.46
CA ASN A 323 -10.28 2.18 23.15
C ASN A 323 -11.22 1.34 22.28
N ILE A 324 -11.69 1.94 21.19
CA ILE A 324 -12.34 1.21 20.11
C ILE A 324 -11.23 0.75 19.16
N VAL A 325 -10.99 -0.56 19.08
CA VAL A 325 -9.94 -1.14 18.24
C VAL A 325 -10.57 -1.82 17.02
N ILE A 326 -10.20 -1.38 15.83
CA ILE A 326 -10.67 -1.90 14.54
C ILE A 326 -9.47 -2.39 13.76
N ILE A 327 -9.41 -3.70 13.46
CA ILE A 327 -8.33 -4.31 12.68
C ILE A 327 -8.84 -4.64 11.28
N SER A 328 -8.11 -4.18 10.25
CA SER A 328 -8.35 -4.53 8.85
C SER A 328 -7.47 -5.72 8.46
N SER A 329 -8.06 -6.80 7.97
CA SER A 329 -7.34 -8.01 7.51
C SER A 329 -8.22 -8.89 6.61
N TYR A 330 -7.61 -9.85 5.93
CA TYR A 330 -8.34 -10.93 5.25
C TYR A 330 -8.83 -11.99 6.24
N SER A 331 -8.01 -12.29 7.24
CA SER A 331 -8.28 -13.27 8.30
C SER A 331 -7.42 -12.94 9.51
N ILE A 332 -7.91 -13.30 10.68
CA ILE A 332 -7.20 -13.27 11.96
C ILE A 332 -7.34 -14.66 12.57
N SER A 333 -6.22 -15.26 13.01
CA SER A 333 -6.20 -16.60 13.64
C SER A 333 -6.57 -16.56 15.12
N ASP A 334 -6.47 -15.41 15.75
CA ASP A 334 -6.76 -15.22 17.18
C ASP A 334 -8.27 -15.19 17.45
N GLU A 335 -8.74 -16.15 18.23
CA GLU A 335 -10.16 -16.36 18.54
C GLU A 335 -10.81 -15.24 19.38
N ARG A 336 -10.01 -14.35 19.97
CA ARG A 336 -10.52 -13.18 20.70
C ARG A 336 -11.19 -12.15 19.79
N PHE A 337 -10.88 -12.20 18.48
CA PHE A 337 -11.40 -11.25 17.50
C PHE A 337 -12.47 -11.90 16.62
N GLU A 338 -13.45 -11.13 16.25
CA GLU A 338 -14.50 -11.55 15.33
C GLU A 338 -14.71 -10.56 14.18
N VAL A 339 -15.24 -11.05 13.09
CA VAL A 339 -15.57 -10.24 11.92
C VAL A 339 -16.79 -9.39 12.23
N VAL A 340 -16.63 -8.07 12.21
CA VAL A 340 -17.72 -7.09 12.42
C VAL A 340 -18.21 -6.44 11.13
N TYR A 341 -17.44 -6.55 10.04
CA TYR A 341 -17.83 -6.10 8.70
C TYR A 341 -17.02 -6.82 7.62
N SER A 342 -17.65 -7.15 6.48
CA SER A 342 -16.98 -7.72 5.32
C SER A 342 -17.26 -6.86 4.09
N PHE A 343 -16.20 -6.47 3.38
CA PHE A 343 -16.34 -5.76 2.11
C PHE A 343 -16.64 -6.74 0.98
N ASP A 344 -17.37 -6.27 -0.05
CA ASP A 344 -17.59 -7.05 -1.25
C ASP A 344 -16.25 -7.43 -1.90
N LYS A 345 -16.22 -8.62 -2.54
CA LYS A 345 -15.03 -9.12 -3.23
C LYS A 345 -14.55 -8.07 -4.23
N ALA A 346 -13.42 -7.44 -3.96
CA ALA A 346 -12.74 -6.64 -4.97
C ALA A 346 -12.37 -7.58 -6.13
N ARG A 347 -12.81 -7.28 -7.36
CA ARG A 347 -12.33 -7.97 -8.56
C ARG A 347 -10.84 -7.73 -8.64
N GLY A 348 -10.06 -8.67 -8.14
CA GLY A 348 -8.60 -8.58 -8.09
C GLY A 348 -8.03 -8.56 -9.50
N THR A 349 -7.11 -7.65 -9.75
CA THR A 349 -6.23 -7.69 -10.91
C THR A 349 -5.40 -8.97 -10.81
N PHE A 350 -5.33 -9.72 -11.91
CA PHE A 350 -4.55 -10.93 -12.08
C PHE A 350 -3.11 -10.76 -11.57
N GLN A 351 -2.74 -11.47 -10.52
CA GLN A 351 -1.36 -11.83 -10.23
C GLN A 351 -1.29 -13.35 -10.19
N GLY A 352 -0.64 -13.94 -11.20
CA GLY A 352 -0.23 -15.34 -11.17
C GLY A 352 -1.33 -16.39 -11.16
N GLY A 353 -2.31 -16.34 -12.07
CA GLY A 353 -3.12 -17.52 -12.48
C GLY A 353 -4.11 -18.09 -11.45
N THR A 354 -4.12 -17.67 -10.20
CA THR A 354 -5.10 -18.05 -9.19
C THR A 354 -5.96 -16.86 -8.78
N ARG A 355 -7.27 -17.00 -8.91
CA ARG A 355 -8.25 -16.02 -8.42
C ARG A 355 -8.12 -15.93 -6.91
N ASN A 356 -7.50 -14.85 -6.41
CA ASN A 356 -7.50 -14.58 -4.97
C ASN A 356 -8.90 -14.13 -4.55
N ASP A 357 -9.69 -15.07 -4.02
CA ASP A 357 -11.03 -14.82 -3.47
C ASP A 357 -11.01 -14.17 -2.07
N LYS A 358 -9.88 -13.55 -1.69
CA LYS A 358 -9.73 -12.88 -0.40
C LYS A 358 -10.48 -11.56 -0.42
N CYS A 359 -11.45 -11.38 0.47
CA CYS A 359 -12.11 -10.09 0.71
C CYS A 359 -11.58 -9.46 1.99
N GLU A 360 -11.48 -8.14 1.97
CA GLU A 360 -11.13 -7.33 3.13
C GLU A 360 -12.23 -7.39 4.18
N LYS A 361 -11.84 -7.45 5.45
CA LYS A 361 -12.76 -7.51 6.59
C LYS A 361 -12.30 -6.58 7.70
N LEU A 362 -13.24 -6.13 8.51
CA LEU A 362 -12.95 -5.46 9.77
C LEU A 362 -13.23 -6.41 10.93
N PHE A 363 -12.33 -6.41 11.87
CA PHE A 363 -12.37 -7.24 13.07
C PHE A 363 -12.35 -6.35 14.31
N MET A 364 -13.04 -6.78 15.35
CA MET A 364 -13.00 -6.21 16.69
C MET A 364 -12.94 -7.33 17.73
N VAL A 365 -12.60 -6.99 18.95
CA VAL A 365 -12.65 -7.95 20.06
C VAL A 365 -14.10 -8.36 20.31
N LYS A 366 -14.31 -9.66 20.52
CA LYS A 366 -15.62 -10.22 20.88
C LYS A 366 -16.14 -9.58 22.16
N ASN A 367 -17.38 -9.15 22.14
CA ASN A 367 -18.06 -8.76 23.37
C ASN A 367 -18.27 -10.04 24.22
N SER A 368 -17.64 -10.08 25.40
CA SER A 368 -17.84 -11.14 26.40
C SER A 368 -19.20 -11.03 27.05
#